data_a4f78579cc055c2a5d3b15ba2d7c5713
#
_entry.id   a4f78579cc055c2a5d3b15ba2d7c5713
#
_cell.length_a   1.000
_cell.length_b   1.000
_cell.length_c   1.000
_cell.angle_alpha   90.00
_cell.angle_beta   90.00
_cell.angle_gamma   90.00
#
_symmetry.space_group_name_H-M   'P 1'
#
loop_
_entity.id
_entity.type
_entity.pdbx_description
1 polymer ?
#
loop_
_entity_poly.entity_id
_entity_poly.type
_entity_poly.pdbx_seq_one_letter_code
_entity_poly.pdbx_strand_id
1 'polypeptide(L)'
;TLEPSSAASDVYKRQRVALSNIYALKMLGADVKLCAPKSLLPKHIKSLGVSSSSNFTEVLNWCDAVNMLRVQNERMEFSYFPSNREYSQNFGLNYERLKQTRKEIIILHPGPINRGVEITSEVADSDQAIILDQVENGLAIRMAIIYLLGSQLKI
;
A
#
# COMPACT_ATOMS: atom_id res chain seq x y z
N THR A 1 -17.63 -7.07 5.64
CA THR A 1 -16.29 -7.53 5.21
C THR A 1 -15.49 -6.33 4.77
N LEU A 2 -14.39 -6.04 5.47
CA LEU A 2 -13.45 -5.00 5.07
C LEU A 2 -12.70 -5.47 3.82
N GLU A 3 -12.73 -4.68 2.76
CA GLU A 3 -12.00 -4.94 1.52
C GLU A 3 -10.79 -4.01 1.39
N PRO A 4 -9.63 -4.33 1.99
CA PRO A 4 -8.45 -3.50 1.88
C PRO A 4 -7.83 -3.60 0.49
N SER A 5 -7.44 -2.46 -0.08
CA SER A 5 -6.64 -2.43 -1.30
C SER A 5 -5.27 -1.84 -1.03
N SER A 6 -4.29 -2.33 -1.76
CA SER A 6 -2.91 -1.86 -1.70
C SER A 6 -2.50 -1.28 -3.05
N ALA A 7 -2.11 -0.01 -3.09
CA ALA A 7 -1.43 0.56 -4.23
C ALA A 7 0.07 0.35 -4.06
N ALA A 8 0.65 -0.55 -4.84
CA ALA A 8 2.06 -0.89 -4.75
C ALA A 8 2.86 -0.16 -5.84
N SER A 9 3.73 0.75 -5.45
CA SER A 9 4.65 1.43 -6.38
C SER A 9 5.96 0.67 -6.60
N ASP A 10 6.23 -0.38 -5.85
CA ASP A 10 7.52 -1.10 -5.91
C ASP A 10 7.36 -2.62 -5.86
N VAL A 11 6.65 -3.15 -6.86
CA VAL A 11 6.39 -4.58 -6.92
C VAL A 11 7.61 -5.37 -7.42
N TYR A 12 8.57 -4.72 -8.06
CA TYR A 12 9.69 -5.43 -8.70
C TYR A 12 10.85 -5.76 -7.76
N LYS A 13 11.27 -4.84 -6.89
CA LYS A 13 12.42 -5.06 -5.97
C LYS A 13 12.02 -5.22 -4.48
N ARG A 14 10.79 -4.88 -4.10
CA ARG A 14 10.29 -4.99 -2.72
C ARG A 14 8.94 -5.66 -2.60
N GLN A 15 8.80 -6.79 -3.22
CA GLN A 15 7.64 -7.68 -3.05
C GLN A 15 7.30 -7.97 -1.57
N ARG A 16 8.23 -7.74 -0.64
CA ARG A 16 8.05 -8.11 0.78
C ARG A 16 6.87 -7.42 1.44
N VAL A 17 6.72 -6.08 1.28
CA VAL A 17 5.62 -5.35 1.91
C VAL A 17 4.29 -5.75 1.28
N ALA A 18 4.22 -5.75 -0.06
CA ALA A 18 3.02 -6.17 -0.77
C ALA A 18 2.68 -7.63 -0.47
N LEU A 19 3.64 -8.54 -0.51
CA LEU A 19 3.43 -9.97 -0.24
C LEU A 19 3.00 -10.23 1.21
N SER A 20 3.64 -9.60 2.20
CA SER A 20 3.25 -9.77 3.60
C SER A 20 1.83 -9.27 3.85
N ASN A 21 1.44 -8.13 3.26
CA ASN A 21 0.07 -7.62 3.33
C ASN A 21 -0.91 -8.58 2.64
N ILE A 22 -0.59 -9.07 1.45
CA ILE A 22 -1.44 -10.04 0.75
C ILE A 22 -1.68 -11.28 1.62
N TYR A 23 -0.63 -11.89 2.13
CA TYR A 23 -0.78 -13.10 2.94
C TYR A 23 -1.57 -12.84 4.23
N ALA A 24 -1.21 -11.81 4.99
CA ALA A 24 -1.88 -11.50 6.24
C ALA A 24 -3.36 -11.14 6.04
N LEU A 25 -3.66 -10.27 5.08
CA LEU A 25 -5.02 -9.83 4.82
C LEU A 25 -5.91 -10.97 4.28
N LYS A 26 -5.37 -11.83 3.42
CA LYS A 26 -6.10 -13.02 2.96
C LYS A 26 -6.38 -14.02 4.08
N MET A 27 -5.43 -14.23 5.00
CA MET A 27 -5.66 -15.05 6.18
C MET A 27 -6.76 -14.51 7.09
N LEU A 28 -6.93 -13.19 7.10
CA LEU A 28 -8.03 -12.51 7.82
C LEU A 28 -9.34 -12.46 7.02
N GLY A 29 -9.39 -13.07 5.83
CA GLY A 29 -10.59 -13.14 5.00
C GLY A 29 -10.89 -11.86 4.23
N ALA A 30 -9.91 -10.96 4.07
CA ALA A 30 -10.07 -9.74 3.31
C ALA A 30 -9.81 -9.96 1.81
N ASP A 31 -10.56 -9.27 0.96
CA ASP A 31 -10.29 -9.19 -0.46
C ASP A 31 -9.17 -8.18 -0.73
N VAL A 32 -8.18 -8.59 -1.52
CA VAL A 32 -6.99 -7.77 -1.81
C VAL A 32 -6.86 -7.53 -3.30
N LYS A 33 -6.66 -6.26 -3.67
CA LYS A 33 -6.38 -5.84 -5.05
C LYS A 33 -5.10 -5.03 -5.10
N LEU A 34 -4.18 -5.37 -6.01
CA LEU A 34 -2.99 -4.57 -6.26
C LEU A 34 -3.25 -3.52 -7.34
N CYS A 35 -2.78 -2.29 -7.10
CA CYS A 35 -2.83 -1.22 -8.08
C CYS A 35 -1.44 -0.67 -8.35
N ALA A 36 -1.02 -0.73 -9.61
CA ALA A 36 0.27 -0.19 -10.05
C ALA A 36 0.30 -0.02 -11.59
N PRO A 37 1.28 0.73 -12.13
CA PRO A 37 1.58 0.68 -13.56
C PRO A 37 1.77 -0.76 -14.03
N LYS A 38 1.33 -1.07 -15.24
CA LYS A 38 1.45 -2.44 -15.81
C LYS A 38 2.89 -2.95 -15.81
N SER A 39 3.86 -2.06 -15.98
CA SER A 39 5.30 -2.37 -15.96
C SER A 39 5.81 -2.85 -14.59
N LEU A 40 5.10 -2.50 -13.51
CA LEU A 40 5.44 -2.86 -12.13
C LEU A 40 4.63 -4.04 -11.59
N LEU A 41 3.58 -4.46 -12.27
CA LEU A 41 2.76 -5.60 -11.82
C LEU A 41 3.49 -6.92 -12.09
N PRO A 42 3.61 -7.81 -11.08
CA PRO A 42 4.24 -9.13 -11.27
C PRO A 42 3.47 -9.99 -12.25
N LYS A 43 4.17 -10.70 -13.12
CA LYS A 43 3.55 -11.62 -14.10
C LYS A 43 2.72 -12.72 -13.43
N HIS A 44 3.08 -13.14 -12.23
CA HIS A 44 2.45 -14.25 -11.51
C HIS A 44 1.51 -13.82 -10.37
N ILE A 45 1.02 -12.57 -10.41
CA ILE A 45 0.17 -12.04 -9.33
C ILE A 45 -1.10 -12.87 -9.11
N LYS A 46 -1.65 -13.44 -10.17
CA LYS A 46 -2.85 -14.29 -10.09
C LYS A 46 -2.62 -15.55 -9.26
N SER A 47 -1.39 -16.10 -9.22
CA SER A 47 -1.08 -17.28 -8.40
C SER A 47 -1.16 -17.01 -6.89
N LEU A 48 -1.11 -15.72 -6.48
CA LEU A 48 -1.31 -15.31 -5.09
C LEU A 48 -2.80 -15.22 -4.73
N GLY A 49 -3.70 -15.48 -5.69
CA GLY A 49 -5.15 -15.40 -5.48
C GLY A 49 -5.63 -13.97 -5.24
N VAL A 50 -4.96 -12.97 -5.82
CA VAL A 50 -5.35 -11.55 -5.75
C VAL A 50 -5.57 -10.98 -7.14
N SER A 51 -6.44 -9.98 -7.25
CA SER A 51 -6.66 -9.23 -8.48
C SER A 51 -5.72 -8.05 -8.60
N SER A 52 -5.58 -7.52 -9.82
CA SER A 52 -4.77 -6.32 -10.06
C SER A 52 -5.45 -5.39 -11.06
N SER A 53 -5.24 -4.10 -10.90
CA SER A 53 -5.69 -3.06 -11.81
C SER A 53 -4.61 -2.01 -12.02
N SER A 54 -4.59 -1.37 -13.18
CA SER A 54 -3.82 -0.15 -13.43
C SER A 54 -4.70 1.10 -13.43
N ASN A 55 -5.97 0.97 -13.07
CA ASN A 55 -6.89 2.08 -12.92
C ASN A 55 -7.06 2.42 -11.43
N PHE A 56 -6.33 3.43 -10.96
CA PHE A 56 -6.31 3.79 -9.54
C PHE A 56 -7.68 4.31 -9.06
N THR A 57 -8.39 5.08 -9.87
CA THR A 57 -9.72 5.59 -9.52
C THR A 57 -10.75 4.46 -9.35
N GLU A 58 -10.70 3.44 -10.20
CA GLU A 58 -11.53 2.23 -10.04
C GLU A 58 -11.24 1.53 -8.70
N VAL A 59 -9.96 1.40 -8.36
CA VAL A 59 -9.53 0.74 -7.12
C VAL A 59 -9.96 1.52 -5.89
N LEU A 60 -9.85 2.85 -5.89
CA LEU A 60 -10.31 3.70 -4.80
C LEU A 60 -11.82 3.60 -4.57
N ASN A 61 -12.62 3.48 -5.64
CA ASN A 61 -14.07 3.29 -5.51
C ASN A 61 -14.47 1.88 -5.03
N TRP A 62 -13.57 0.92 -5.18
CA TRP A 62 -13.80 -0.47 -4.76
C TRP A 62 -13.37 -0.70 -3.30
N CYS A 63 -12.25 -0.14 -2.84
CA CYS A 63 -11.64 -0.46 -1.57
C CYS A 63 -12.27 0.26 -0.37
N ASP A 64 -12.20 -0.36 0.83
CA ASP A 64 -12.50 0.28 2.12
C ASP A 64 -11.25 0.88 2.76
N ALA A 65 -10.08 0.32 2.42
CA ALA A 65 -8.78 0.85 2.86
C ALA A 65 -7.76 0.80 1.72
N VAL A 66 -6.94 1.83 1.61
CA VAL A 66 -5.82 1.89 0.68
C VAL A 66 -4.50 1.99 1.45
N ASN A 67 -3.58 1.07 1.16
CA ASN A 67 -2.22 1.15 1.69
C ASN A 67 -1.28 1.66 0.59
N MET A 68 -0.93 2.95 0.67
CA MET A 68 0.00 3.58 -0.25
C MET A 68 1.42 3.10 0.05
N LEU A 69 2.18 2.78 -0.98
CA LEU A 69 3.57 2.36 -0.84
C LEU A 69 4.51 3.39 -1.45
N ARG A 70 5.65 3.60 -0.79
CA ARG A 70 6.67 4.55 -1.23
C ARG A 70 7.25 4.19 -2.60
N VAL A 71 7.33 5.15 -3.49
CA VAL A 71 8.13 5.08 -4.73
C VAL A 71 9.61 5.23 -4.36
N GLN A 72 10.44 4.23 -4.68
CA GLN A 72 11.87 4.23 -4.35
C GLN A 72 12.72 4.49 -5.58
N ASN A 73 12.76 5.74 -6.01
CA ASN A 73 13.52 6.18 -7.18
C ASN A 73 15.02 5.86 -7.06
N GLU A 74 15.56 5.95 -5.83
CA GLU A 74 16.97 5.71 -5.51
C GLU A 74 17.45 4.28 -5.79
N ARG A 75 16.52 3.35 -6.01
CA ARG A 75 16.83 1.92 -6.22
C ARG A 75 16.41 1.40 -7.58
N MET A 76 15.87 2.26 -8.43
CA MET A 76 15.48 1.91 -9.78
C MET A 76 16.66 2.15 -10.73
N GLU A 77 17.33 1.07 -11.18
CA GLU A 77 18.36 1.13 -12.21
C GLU A 77 17.77 1.50 -13.59
N PHE A 78 16.47 1.26 -13.77
CA PHE A 78 15.71 1.65 -14.96
C PHE A 78 14.45 2.39 -14.55
N SER A 79 14.11 3.45 -15.27
CA SER A 79 12.87 4.18 -15.08
C SER A 79 11.69 3.32 -15.59
N TYR A 80 10.93 2.68 -14.68
CA TYR A 80 9.72 1.93 -15.03
C TYR A 80 8.53 2.83 -15.35
N PHE A 81 8.67 4.11 -15.10
CA PHE A 81 7.73 5.17 -15.48
C PHE A 81 8.54 6.43 -15.85
N PRO A 82 8.02 7.28 -16.75
CA PRO A 82 8.79 8.38 -17.35
C PRO A 82 9.22 9.45 -16.34
N SER A 83 8.42 9.71 -15.29
CA SER A 83 8.76 10.70 -14.26
C SER A 83 7.91 10.55 -13.00
N ASN A 84 8.40 11.09 -11.86
CA ASN A 84 7.60 11.20 -10.63
C ASN A 84 6.31 11.99 -10.84
N ARG A 85 6.32 12.98 -11.72
CA ARG A 85 5.14 13.76 -12.05
C ARG A 85 4.08 12.89 -12.72
N GLU A 86 4.46 12.07 -13.68
CA GLU A 86 3.53 11.17 -14.36
C GLU A 86 3.01 10.09 -13.41
N TYR A 87 3.89 9.55 -12.54
CA TYR A 87 3.46 8.63 -11.50
C TYR A 87 2.42 9.29 -10.58
N SER A 88 2.71 10.49 -10.06
CA SER A 88 1.80 11.24 -9.20
C SER A 88 0.46 11.53 -9.89
N GLN A 89 0.49 11.89 -11.16
CA GLN A 89 -0.72 12.15 -11.94
C GLN A 89 -1.59 10.89 -12.13
N ASN A 90 -1.01 9.70 -12.26
CA ASN A 90 -1.76 8.48 -12.54
C ASN A 90 -2.06 7.65 -11.28
N PHE A 91 -1.15 7.62 -10.31
CA PHE A 91 -1.20 6.76 -9.12
C PHE A 91 -1.06 7.50 -7.79
N GLY A 92 -0.77 8.81 -7.81
CA GLY A 92 -0.71 9.62 -6.59
C GLY A 92 -2.09 9.82 -5.98
N LEU A 93 -2.19 9.67 -4.67
CA LEU A 93 -3.39 9.95 -3.90
C LEU A 93 -3.41 11.43 -3.51
N ASN A 94 -4.38 12.16 -4.02
CA ASN A 94 -4.60 13.58 -3.75
C ASN A 94 -6.05 13.83 -3.33
N TYR A 95 -6.32 15.01 -2.81
CA TYR A 95 -7.62 15.39 -2.29
C TYR A 95 -8.73 15.35 -3.35
N GLU A 96 -8.45 15.74 -4.59
CA GLU A 96 -9.45 15.71 -5.67
C GLU A 96 -9.89 14.28 -6.01
N ARG A 97 -8.98 13.31 -5.93
CA ARG A 97 -9.33 11.90 -6.10
C ARG A 97 -10.15 11.37 -4.94
N LEU A 98 -9.82 11.78 -3.71
CA LEU A 98 -10.63 11.39 -2.54
C LEU A 98 -12.04 11.91 -2.63
N LYS A 99 -12.24 13.17 -3.05
CA LYS A 99 -13.58 13.72 -3.28
C LYS A 99 -14.41 12.96 -4.30
N GLN A 100 -13.77 12.32 -5.26
CA GLN A 100 -14.43 11.54 -6.29
C GLN A 100 -14.76 10.10 -5.81
N THR A 101 -14.28 9.66 -4.67
CA THR A 101 -14.64 8.36 -4.10
C THR A 101 -16.08 8.40 -3.61
N ARG A 102 -16.79 7.29 -3.79
CA ARG A 102 -18.20 7.17 -3.39
C ARG A 102 -18.40 6.91 -1.90
N LYS A 103 -17.33 6.60 -1.18
CA LYS A 103 -17.32 6.28 0.25
C LYS A 103 -16.05 6.80 0.90
N GLU A 104 -16.10 6.95 2.21
CA GLU A 104 -14.88 7.20 2.99
C GLU A 104 -14.00 5.96 2.96
N ILE A 105 -12.70 6.18 2.75
CA ILE A 105 -11.69 5.12 2.74
C ILE A 105 -10.62 5.40 3.79
N ILE A 106 -10.13 4.35 4.42
CA ILE A 106 -8.99 4.44 5.35
C ILE A 106 -7.69 4.50 4.55
N ILE A 107 -6.84 5.46 4.89
CA ILE A 107 -5.56 5.67 4.21
C ILE A 107 -4.42 5.22 5.11
N LEU A 108 -3.61 4.30 4.60
CA LEU A 108 -2.46 3.70 5.26
C LEU A 108 -1.19 3.98 4.45
N HIS A 109 -0.05 4.03 5.14
CA HIS A 109 1.27 4.10 4.52
C HIS A 109 2.33 3.62 5.50
N PRO A 110 3.16 2.62 5.16
CA PRO A 110 4.14 2.05 6.11
C PRO A 110 5.32 2.98 6.42
N GLY A 111 5.38 4.17 5.78
CA GLY A 111 6.49 5.11 5.89
C GLY A 111 7.83 4.61 5.26
N PRO A 112 8.78 5.52 5.05
CA PRO A 112 8.61 6.96 4.95
C PRO A 112 7.80 7.39 3.71
N ILE A 113 7.22 8.58 3.73
CA ILE A 113 6.37 9.12 2.66
C ILE A 113 7.19 10.02 1.72
N ASN A 114 7.01 9.90 0.41
CA ASN A 114 7.41 10.91 -0.56
C ASN A 114 6.21 11.83 -0.85
N ARG A 115 6.08 12.89 -0.07
CA ARG A 115 4.99 13.86 -0.22
C ARG A 115 4.99 14.47 -1.62
N GLY A 116 3.81 14.48 -2.26
CA GLY A 116 3.66 14.96 -3.65
C GLY A 116 3.96 13.92 -4.73
N VAL A 117 4.40 12.71 -4.38
CA VAL A 117 4.61 11.61 -5.32
C VAL A 117 3.50 10.58 -5.19
N GLU A 118 3.56 9.69 -4.19
CA GLU A 118 2.51 8.69 -3.99
C GLU A 118 1.31 9.21 -3.19
N ILE A 119 1.51 10.24 -2.35
CA ILE A 119 0.45 10.87 -1.54
C ILE A 119 0.77 12.36 -1.35
N THR A 120 -0.23 13.22 -1.43
CA THR A 120 -0.06 14.65 -1.12
C THR A 120 -0.03 14.90 0.38
N SER A 121 0.58 16.02 0.82
CA SER A 121 0.65 16.39 2.23
C SER A 121 -0.74 16.56 2.83
N GLU A 122 -1.64 17.21 2.12
CA GLU A 122 -3.03 17.43 2.53
C GLU A 122 -3.76 16.12 2.85
N VAL A 123 -3.55 15.10 2.03
CA VAL A 123 -4.17 13.78 2.23
C VAL A 123 -3.48 13.00 3.35
N ALA A 124 -2.15 13.06 3.42
CA ALA A 124 -1.38 12.37 4.45
C ALA A 124 -1.66 12.89 5.87
N ASP A 125 -2.07 14.17 5.97
CA ASP A 125 -2.38 14.84 7.22
C ASP A 125 -3.91 14.96 7.47
N SER A 126 -4.74 14.26 6.68
CA SER A 126 -6.21 14.23 6.82
C SER A 126 -6.67 13.24 7.88
N ASP A 127 -7.90 13.41 8.38
CA ASP A 127 -8.53 12.51 9.37
C ASP A 127 -8.72 11.07 8.87
N GLN A 128 -8.74 10.86 7.56
CA GLN A 128 -8.82 9.54 6.94
C GLN A 128 -7.48 8.79 6.94
N ALA A 129 -6.36 9.50 7.17
CA ALA A 129 -5.02 8.95 7.14
C ALA A 129 -4.58 8.50 8.54
N ILE A 130 -4.72 7.21 8.84
CA ILE A 130 -4.29 6.61 10.11
C ILE A 130 -2.84 6.12 10.06
N ILE A 131 -1.96 6.90 9.41
CA ILE A 131 -0.57 6.53 9.16
C ILE A 131 0.25 6.44 10.45
N LEU A 132 0.03 7.38 11.38
CA LEU A 132 0.74 7.39 12.67
C LEU A 132 0.29 6.23 13.56
N ASP A 133 -1.00 5.96 13.62
CA ASP A 133 -1.56 4.80 14.34
C ASP A 133 -1.02 3.49 13.79
N GLN A 134 -0.87 3.39 12.46
CA GLN A 134 -0.23 2.24 11.81
C GLN A 134 1.22 2.05 12.26
N VAL A 135 1.99 3.13 12.41
CA VAL A 135 3.38 3.07 12.86
C VAL A 135 3.46 2.60 14.31
N GLU A 136 2.63 3.16 15.20
CA GLU A 136 2.54 2.79 16.61
C GLU A 136 2.14 1.32 16.77
N ASN A 137 1.05 0.90 16.12
CA ASN A 137 0.60 -0.49 16.12
C ASN A 137 1.65 -1.44 15.53
N GLY A 138 2.38 -1.02 14.50
CA GLY A 138 3.47 -1.79 13.92
C GLY A 138 4.64 -2.02 14.88
N LEU A 139 4.92 -1.07 15.80
CA LEU A 139 5.90 -1.24 16.86
C LEU A 139 5.38 -2.25 17.91
N ALA A 140 4.16 -2.06 18.39
CA ALA A 140 3.54 -2.93 19.40
C ALA A 140 3.47 -4.39 18.94
N ILE A 141 3.04 -4.63 17.70
CA ILE A 141 2.98 -5.97 17.11
C ILE A 141 4.37 -6.62 17.01
N ARG A 142 5.39 -5.87 16.57
CA ARG A 142 6.76 -6.39 16.52
C ARG A 142 7.30 -6.76 17.90
N MET A 143 7.03 -5.94 18.90
CA MET A 143 7.39 -6.24 20.30
C MET A 143 6.71 -7.53 20.78
N ALA A 144 5.41 -7.68 20.52
CA ALA A 144 4.64 -8.86 20.88
C ALA A 144 5.18 -10.14 20.20
N ILE A 145 5.49 -10.07 18.90
CA ILE A 145 6.08 -11.21 18.15
C ILE A 145 7.43 -11.62 18.75
N ILE A 146 8.32 -10.65 19.00
CA ILE A 146 9.65 -10.91 19.59
C ILE A 146 9.51 -11.55 20.97
N TYR A 147 8.60 -11.03 21.81
CA TYR A 147 8.32 -11.58 23.13
C TYR A 147 7.81 -13.02 23.07
N LEU A 148 6.81 -13.28 22.23
CA LEU A 148 6.24 -14.63 22.09
C LEU A 148 7.23 -15.64 21.54
N LEU A 149 8.00 -15.27 20.53
CA LEU A 149 9.02 -16.18 19.98
C LEU A 149 10.21 -16.35 20.92
N GLY A 150 10.65 -15.28 21.57
CA GLY A 150 11.75 -15.31 22.54
C GLY A 150 11.42 -16.11 23.79
N SER A 151 10.19 -16.05 24.29
CA SER A 151 9.76 -16.81 25.46
C SER A 151 9.69 -18.34 25.21
N GLN A 152 9.65 -18.76 23.96
CA GLN A 152 9.65 -20.18 23.59
C GLN A 152 11.07 -20.76 23.44
N LEU A 153 12.09 -19.90 23.34
CA LEU A 153 13.49 -20.35 23.33
C LEU A 153 13.86 -20.70 24.78
N LYS A 154 13.84 -22.00 25.10
CA LYS A 154 14.49 -22.51 26.31
C LYS A 154 16.01 -22.33 26.09
N ILE A 155 16.59 -21.33 26.77
CA ILE A 155 18.05 -21.20 26.92
C ILE A 155 18.55 -22.28 27.87
#